data_0856e30ad57c0065846a815be5286890
#
_entry.id   0856e30ad57c0065846a815be5286890
#
_cell.length_a   1.000
_cell.length_b   1.000
_cell.length_c   1.000
_cell.angle_alpha   90.00
_cell.angle_beta   90.00
_cell.angle_gamma   90.00
#
_symmetry.space_group_name_H-M   'P 1'
#
loop_
_entity.id
_entity.type
_entity.pdbx_description
1 polymer ?
#
loop_
_entity_poly.entity_id
_entity_poly.type
_entity_poly.pdbx_seq_one_letter_code
_entity_poly.pdbx_strand_id
1 'polypeptide(L)'
;MARHHKQFLNSVGTCVDEMLEGVVALNPCVKKLKGHRVILRGDVEEYRQTSRVAVLSGGGSGHEPFAAGYVGQGMLTGAIAGSVFTSPPASDIFTAIKAVANPAGVLLIVANYTGDRINFGIAAEKARSRGIHVETVTVAEDCALTSVDKTAGRRGLCGIILVQKIAGALAEEGHCLEEIVEVTAKAVKHMGTIGISLSPCHVPGSGATFQIPDDEMELGLGVHGEPGVKRIKVCQADSITAIMIDHMTSSSTNSHIDIKSGDNVMIVLNNLGGTSSLELCLMSRSIINYLESKGVVVERVMVGHFMTSLDMAGFSLTIMHLDEQRIACIDSATNAMSWHCQDSLVRYKNHGQPRGHGFVECQADSQEQIVTKRNEETSQDNVKQAILSSRDSLVAMGTAEMIGALAGIVGESMGGSSGGLYTLFLTAASRRLQSHPEATHWVDALDAGIQAVCRYGGAEPGDRTMLDPLHAALATLKPAQSKQEVLDISHFRQAVEAAEDKAVETGLMEARAGRASYVNRDLVKGVDPGAQAVAIWLRAACRAYDVD
;
A
#
# COMPACT_ATOMS: atom_id res chain seq x y z
N MET A 1 -9.76 12.42 -29.60
CA MET A 1 -9.28 11.02 -29.59
C MET A 1 -9.17 10.60 -28.15
N ALA A 2 -9.92 9.59 -27.71
CA ALA A 2 -9.78 9.02 -26.39
C ALA A 2 -8.34 8.52 -26.24
N ARG A 3 -7.64 8.96 -25.16
CA ARG A 3 -6.30 8.42 -24.87
C ARG A 3 -6.48 6.94 -24.53
N HIS A 4 -5.97 6.04 -25.38
CA HIS A 4 -5.90 4.63 -25.05
C HIS A 4 -5.04 4.48 -23.78
N HIS A 5 -5.62 3.91 -22.71
CA HIS A 5 -4.86 3.55 -21.54
C HIS A 5 -3.81 2.50 -21.91
N LYS A 6 -2.56 2.66 -21.44
CA LYS A 6 -1.47 1.73 -21.78
C LYS A 6 -1.59 0.48 -20.91
N GLN A 7 -1.66 -0.68 -21.54
CA GLN A 7 -1.77 -1.98 -20.87
C GLN A 7 -0.81 -2.99 -21.52
N PHE A 8 -0.31 -3.94 -20.75
CA PHE A 8 0.55 -5.03 -21.24
C PHE A 8 -0.33 -6.16 -21.81
N LEU A 9 -0.81 -6.00 -23.03
CA LEU A 9 -1.67 -6.97 -23.72
C LEU A 9 -1.13 -7.25 -25.12
N ASN A 10 -1.21 -8.51 -25.59
CA ASN A 10 -1.01 -8.84 -26.99
C ASN A 10 -2.26 -8.48 -27.80
N SER A 11 -3.44 -8.95 -27.35
CA SER A 11 -4.72 -8.55 -27.93
C SER A 11 -5.84 -8.59 -26.89
N VAL A 12 -6.90 -7.81 -27.10
CA VAL A 12 -8.10 -7.84 -26.24
C VAL A 12 -8.81 -9.20 -26.31
N GLY A 13 -8.83 -9.82 -27.47
CA GLY A 13 -9.56 -11.08 -27.69
C GLY A 13 -8.91 -12.31 -27.04
N THR A 14 -7.59 -12.29 -26.84
CA THR A 14 -6.82 -13.43 -26.32
C THR A 14 -6.35 -13.24 -24.89
N CYS A 15 -6.47 -12.03 -24.32
CA CYS A 15 -5.86 -11.68 -23.03
C CYS A 15 -6.26 -12.61 -21.87
N VAL A 16 -7.51 -13.10 -21.83
CA VAL A 16 -7.96 -14.02 -20.78
C VAL A 16 -7.35 -15.41 -20.96
N ASP A 17 -7.26 -15.92 -22.19
CA ASP A 17 -6.66 -17.22 -22.45
C ASP A 17 -5.16 -17.20 -22.14
N GLU A 18 -4.46 -16.15 -22.54
CA GLU A 18 -3.04 -15.92 -22.24
C GLU A 18 -2.80 -15.75 -20.74
N MET A 19 -3.68 -15.03 -20.03
CA MET A 19 -3.63 -14.88 -18.57
C MET A 19 -3.74 -16.25 -17.88
N LEU A 20 -4.70 -17.10 -18.29
CA LEU A 20 -4.86 -18.43 -17.71
C LEU A 20 -3.66 -19.35 -18.02
N GLU A 21 -3.03 -19.22 -19.19
CA GLU A 21 -1.77 -19.90 -19.51
C GLU A 21 -0.64 -19.43 -18.58
N GLY A 22 -0.59 -18.12 -18.29
CA GLY A 22 0.31 -17.54 -17.29
C GLY A 22 0.10 -18.10 -15.89
N VAL A 23 -1.15 -18.25 -15.45
CA VAL A 23 -1.48 -18.87 -14.14
C VAL A 23 -0.95 -20.30 -14.06
N VAL A 24 -1.13 -21.10 -15.11
CA VAL A 24 -0.61 -22.48 -15.15
C VAL A 24 0.92 -22.51 -15.18
N ALA A 25 1.54 -21.59 -15.90
CA ALA A 25 3.01 -21.51 -15.97
C ALA A 25 3.65 -21.14 -14.62
N LEU A 26 2.96 -20.32 -13.83
CA LEU A 26 3.40 -19.89 -12.49
C LEU A 26 3.09 -20.90 -11.38
N ASN A 27 2.11 -21.76 -11.59
CA ASN A 27 1.63 -22.69 -10.56
C ASN A 27 1.58 -24.14 -11.07
N PRO A 28 2.59 -24.98 -10.77
CA PRO A 28 2.64 -26.37 -11.21
C PRO A 28 1.55 -27.26 -10.54
N CYS A 29 0.87 -26.75 -9.52
CA CYS A 29 -0.19 -27.47 -8.81
C CYS A 29 -1.57 -27.34 -9.48
N VAL A 30 -1.68 -26.67 -10.64
CA VAL A 30 -2.95 -26.52 -11.37
C VAL A 30 -2.80 -26.92 -12.84
N LYS A 31 -3.93 -27.21 -13.48
CA LYS A 31 -4.03 -27.56 -14.91
C LYS A 31 -5.16 -26.78 -15.58
N LYS A 32 -4.97 -26.37 -16.85
CA LYS A 32 -6.04 -25.80 -17.68
C LYS A 32 -6.77 -26.90 -18.43
N LEU A 33 -8.08 -26.91 -18.38
CA LEU A 33 -8.90 -27.84 -19.14
C LEU A 33 -8.87 -27.46 -20.63
N LYS A 34 -8.45 -28.41 -21.48
CA LYS A 34 -8.26 -28.16 -22.91
C LYS A 34 -9.55 -27.68 -23.59
N GLY A 35 -9.46 -26.55 -24.30
CA GLY A 35 -10.57 -25.95 -25.03
C GLY A 35 -11.55 -25.13 -24.17
N HIS A 36 -11.28 -24.98 -22.86
CA HIS A 36 -12.12 -24.24 -21.92
C HIS A 36 -11.31 -23.29 -21.06
N ARG A 37 -11.94 -22.20 -20.58
CA ARG A 37 -11.36 -21.26 -19.63
C ARG A 37 -11.60 -21.76 -18.19
N VAL A 38 -11.10 -22.95 -17.91
CA VAL A 38 -11.26 -23.65 -16.65
C VAL A 38 -9.90 -24.07 -16.12
N ILE A 39 -9.61 -23.68 -14.90
CA ILE A 39 -8.43 -24.10 -14.14
C ILE A 39 -8.89 -25.12 -13.09
N LEU A 40 -8.20 -26.25 -13.00
CA LEU A 40 -8.46 -27.33 -12.06
C LEU A 40 -7.21 -27.61 -11.22
N ARG A 41 -7.38 -28.21 -10.03
CA ARG A 41 -6.29 -28.76 -9.23
C ARG A 41 -5.47 -29.75 -10.09
N GLY A 42 -4.16 -29.77 -9.90
CA GLY A 42 -3.25 -30.68 -10.61
C GLY A 42 -3.53 -32.16 -10.32
N ASP A 43 -4.02 -32.43 -9.11
CA ASP A 43 -4.40 -33.77 -8.59
C ASP A 43 -5.91 -34.10 -8.74
N VAL A 44 -6.61 -33.42 -9.67
CA VAL A 44 -8.08 -33.56 -9.82
C VAL A 44 -8.52 -35.00 -10.09
N GLU A 45 -7.73 -35.79 -10.79
CA GLU A 45 -8.08 -37.19 -11.10
C GLU A 45 -8.05 -38.08 -9.85
N GLU A 46 -7.06 -37.90 -8.98
CA GLU A 46 -6.94 -38.52 -7.68
C GLU A 46 -8.03 -38.03 -6.74
N TYR A 47 -8.28 -36.68 -6.72
CA TYR A 47 -9.31 -36.07 -5.90
C TYR A 47 -10.70 -36.62 -6.20
N ARG A 48 -11.03 -36.87 -7.45
CA ARG A 48 -12.31 -37.48 -7.86
C ARG A 48 -12.53 -38.89 -7.32
N GLN A 49 -11.47 -39.61 -6.96
CA GLN A 49 -11.56 -40.95 -6.34
C GLN A 49 -11.81 -40.88 -4.82
N THR A 50 -11.75 -39.68 -4.24
CA THR A 50 -12.04 -39.46 -2.82
C THR A 50 -13.54 -39.25 -2.59
N SER A 51 -13.97 -39.38 -1.33
CA SER A 51 -15.32 -38.97 -0.90
C SER A 51 -15.38 -37.56 -0.40
N ARG A 52 -14.65 -36.64 -1.06
CA ARG A 52 -14.57 -35.21 -0.69
C ARG A 52 -15.38 -34.38 -1.68
N VAL A 53 -16.07 -33.37 -1.15
CA VAL A 53 -16.86 -32.42 -1.94
C VAL A 53 -15.96 -31.61 -2.85
N ALA A 54 -16.28 -31.51 -4.14
CA ALA A 54 -15.58 -30.64 -5.06
C ALA A 54 -16.13 -29.20 -4.96
N VAL A 55 -15.25 -28.22 -4.79
CA VAL A 55 -15.64 -26.81 -4.65
C VAL A 55 -15.26 -26.05 -5.92
N LEU A 56 -16.24 -25.48 -6.61
CA LEU A 56 -16.05 -24.68 -7.81
C LEU A 56 -16.52 -23.24 -7.58
N SER A 57 -15.81 -22.30 -8.19
CA SER A 57 -16.20 -20.89 -8.25
C SER A 57 -15.75 -20.28 -9.57
N GLY A 58 -16.11 -19.04 -9.82
CA GLY A 58 -15.70 -18.32 -11.01
C GLY A 58 -16.49 -17.04 -11.20
N GLY A 59 -16.25 -16.39 -12.32
CA GLY A 59 -16.85 -15.12 -12.69
C GLY A 59 -16.15 -14.49 -13.88
N GLY A 60 -16.41 -13.23 -14.14
CA GLY A 60 -15.69 -12.46 -15.14
C GLY A 60 -14.20 -12.33 -14.81
N SER A 61 -13.35 -12.24 -15.83
CA SER A 61 -11.94 -11.87 -15.68
C SER A 61 -11.81 -10.35 -15.46
N GLY A 62 -10.63 -9.89 -15.01
CA GLY A 62 -10.38 -8.50 -14.61
C GLY A 62 -10.42 -8.29 -13.09
N HIS A 63 -10.60 -9.39 -12.35
CA HIS A 63 -10.64 -9.41 -10.88
C HIS A 63 -9.52 -10.25 -10.28
N GLU A 64 -8.53 -10.59 -11.07
CA GLU A 64 -7.43 -11.45 -10.64
C GLU A 64 -6.81 -10.95 -9.32
N PRO A 65 -6.42 -11.90 -8.44
CA PRO A 65 -6.30 -13.35 -8.63
C PRO A 65 -7.62 -14.16 -8.54
N PHE A 66 -8.76 -13.53 -8.33
CA PHE A 66 -10.08 -14.20 -8.31
C PHE A 66 -10.44 -14.75 -9.71
N ALA A 67 -10.89 -16.01 -9.89
CA ALA A 67 -10.94 -17.09 -8.91
C ALA A 67 -9.79 -18.10 -9.14
N ALA A 68 -9.08 -18.02 -10.29
CA ALA A 68 -8.08 -19.00 -10.72
C ALA A 68 -6.89 -19.09 -9.73
N GLY A 69 -6.48 -18.00 -9.10
CA GLY A 69 -5.42 -17.98 -8.10
C GLY A 69 -5.77 -18.69 -6.78
N TYR A 70 -7.03 -19.03 -6.57
CA TYR A 70 -7.52 -19.74 -5.39
C TYR A 70 -7.77 -21.22 -5.62
N VAL A 71 -7.38 -21.76 -6.80
CA VAL A 71 -7.42 -23.20 -7.07
C VAL A 71 -6.24 -23.87 -6.37
N GLY A 72 -6.55 -24.85 -5.53
CA GLY A 72 -5.55 -25.62 -4.80
C GLY A 72 -6.17 -26.43 -3.67
N GLN A 73 -5.35 -27.27 -3.06
CA GLN A 73 -5.71 -28.03 -1.88
C GLN A 73 -6.10 -27.08 -0.74
N GLY A 74 -7.17 -27.35 -0.03
CA GLY A 74 -7.68 -26.51 1.07
C GLY A 74 -8.43 -25.25 0.61
N MET A 75 -8.67 -25.09 -0.72
CA MET A 75 -9.51 -24.05 -1.31
C MET A 75 -10.33 -24.60 -2.48
N LEU A 76 -10.27 -23.97 -3.68
CA LEU A 76 -11.07 -24.41 -4.82
C LEU A 76 -10.51 -25.68 -5.47
N THR A 77 -11.40 -26.60 -5.85
CA THR A 77 -11.10 -27.72 -6.75
C THR A 77 -10.93 -27.23 -8.18
N GLY A 78 -11.65 -26.18 -8.57
CA GLY A 78 -11.51 -25.56 -9.87
C GLY A 78 -12.16 -24.17 -9.95
N ALA A 79 -11.73 -23.40 -10.96
CA ALA A 79 -12.23 -22.07 -11.24
C ALA A 79 -12.57 -21.91 -12.73
N ILE A 80 -13.65 -21.20 -13.02
CA ILE A 80 -14.15 -20.94 -14.37
C ILE A 80 -14.06 -19.44 -14.66
N ALA A 81 -13.33 -19.04 -15.71
CA ALA A 81 -13.14 -17.65 -16.08
C ALA A 81 -14.02 -17.26 -17.28
N GLY A 82 -14.75 -16.16 -17.12
CA GLY A 82 -15.44 -15.48 -18.21
C GLY A 82 -14.53 -14.54 -19.00
N SER A 83 -15.08 -13.84 -19.97
CA SER A 83 -14.40 -12.70 -20.60
C SER A 83 -14.28 -11.56 -19.58
N VAL A 84 -13.50 -10.52 -19.91
CA VAL A 84 -13.32 -9.38 -19.00
C VAL A 84 -14.69 -8.81 -18.63
N PHE A 85 -14.97 -8.75 -17.32
CA PHE A 85 -16.22 -8.28 -16.70
C PHE A 85 -17.50 -8.98 -17.19
N THR A 86 -17.37 -10.22 -17.66
CA THR A 86 -18.49 -10.99 -18.20
C THR A 86 -18.51 -12.39 -17.60
N SER A 87 -19.67 -12.82 -17.11
CA SER A 87 -19.88 -14.16 -16.54
C SER A 87 -19.48 -15.28 -17.51
N PRO A 88 -18.89 -16.37 -17.03
CA PRO A 88 -18.51 -17.50 -17.87
C PRO A 88 -19.74 -18.18 -18.48
N PRO A 89 -19.61 -18.77 -19.69
CA PRO A 89 -20.71 -19.51 -20.32
C PRO A 89 -21.15 -20.73 -19.49
N ALA A 90 -22.44 -21.00 -19.44
CA ALA A 90 -23.00 -22.16 -18.73
C ALA A 90 -22.43 -23.50 -19.23
N SER A 91 -21.98 -23.57 -20.51
CA SER A 91 -21.30 -24.73 -21.08
C SER A 91 -19.96 -25.01 -20.42
N ASP A 92 -19.16 -24.00 -20.14
CA ASP A 92 -17.85 -24.14 -19.49
C ASP A 92 -18.02 -24.50 -18.03
N ILE A 93 -18.99 -23.86 -17.33
CA ILE A 93 -19.33 -24.20 -15.94
C ILE A 93 -19.77 -25.67 -15.85
N PHE A 94 -20.67 -26.11 -16.75
CA PHE A 94 -21.13 -27.49 -16.78
C PHE A 94 -19.99 -28.48 -17.07
N THR A 95 -19.07 -28.12 -17.95
CA THR A 95 -17.89 -28.93 -18.25
C THR A 95 -16.96 -29.02 -17.05
N ALA A 96 -16.78 -27.95 -16.31
CA ALA A 96 -16.03 -27.96 -15.06
C ALA A 96 -16.68 -28.85 -14.00
N ILE A 97 -18.02 -28.77 -13.83
CA ILE A 97 -18.75 -29.66 -12.91
C ILE A 97 -18.50 -31.14 -13.26
N LYS A 98 -18.60 -31.51 -14.54
CA LYS A 98 -18.32 -32.90 -14.98
C LYS A 98 -16.88 -33.33 -14.72
N ALA A 99 -15.93 -32.41 -14.87
CA ALA A 99 -14.52 -32.70 -14.69
C ALA A 99 -14.15 -33.01 -13.22
N VAL A 100 -14.91 -32.47 -12.25
CA VAL A 100 -14.65 -32.66 -10.82
C VAL A 100 -15.66 -33.57 -10.11
N ALA A 101 -16.78 -33.93 -10.77
CA ALA A 101 -17.88 -34.66 -10.16
C ALA A 101 -17.43 -36.00 -9.56
N ASN A 102 -17.88 -36.27 -8.36
CA ASN A 102 -17.72 -37.50 -7.61
C ASN A 102 -18.95 -37.75 -6.74
N PRO A 103 -19.07 -38.89 -6.05
CA PRO A 103 -20.26 -39.22 -5.23
C PRO A 103 -20.53 -38.27 -4.06
N ALA A 104 -19.51 -37.53 -3.55
CA ALA A 104 -19.68 -36.56 -2.47
C ALA A 104 -20.38 -35.29 -2.93
N GLY A 105 -20.46 -35.05 -4.23
CA GLY A 105 -21.11 -33.89 -4.82
C GLY A 105 -20.20 -32.69 -5.12
N VAL A 106 -20.81 -31.62 -5.63
CA VAL A 106 -20.14 -30.40 -6.08
C VAL A 106 -20.81 -29.21 -5.44
N LEU A 107 -20.03 -28.35 -4.82
CA LEU A 107 -20.46 -27.03 -4.32
C LEU A 107 -20.06 -25.94 -5.31
N LEU A 108 -21.02 -25.13 -5.74
CA LEU A 108 -20.80 -23.92 -6.52
C LEU A 108 -20.84 -22.69 -5.60
N ILE A 109 -19.76 -21.93 -5.52
CA ILE A 109 -19.71 -20.65 -4.81
C ILE A 109 -19.82 -19.54 -5.85
N VAL A 110 -20.90 -18.77 -5.82
CA VAL A 110 -21.30 -17.85 -6.87
C VAL A 110 -21.44 -16.43 -6.32
N ALA A 111 -20.74 -15.48 -6.92
CA ALA A 111 -20.95 -14.06 -6.61
C ALA A 111 -22.35 -13.61 -7.04
N ASN A 112 -23.01 -12.80 -6.23
CA ASN A 112 -24.39 -12.35 -6.52
C ASN A 112 -24.44 -11.27 -7.61
N TYR A 113 -24.22 -11.72 -8.85
CA TYR A 113 -24.47 -10.94 -10.07
C TYR A 113 -25.46 -11.71 -10.95
N THR A 114 -26.33 -11.00 -11.65
CA THR A 114 -27.41 -11.60 -12.45
C THR A 114 -26.87 -12.61 -13.47
N GLY A 115 -25.79 -12.26 -14.20
CA GLY A 115 -25.19 -13.15 -15.19
C GLY A 115 -24.63 -14.42 -14.58
N ASP A 116 -23.91 -14.31 -13.45
CA ASP A 116 -23.33 -15.46 -12.76
C ASP A 116 -24.43 -16.37 -12.21
N ARG A 117 -25.43 -15.84 -11.52
CA ARG A 117 -26.56 -16.64 -11.01
C ARG A 117 -27.27 -17.42 -12.11
N ILE A 118 -27.51 -16.78 -13.27
CA ILE A 118 -28.17 -17.43 -14.40
C ILE A 118 -27.28 -18.53 -14.98
N ASN A 119 -26.02 -18.25 -15.30
CA ASN A 119 -25.15 -19.20 -16.00
C ASN A 119 -24.76 -20.37 -15.11
N PHE A 120 -24.42 -20.13 -13.83
CA PHE A 120 -24.16 -21.17 -12.84
C PHE A 120 -25.42 -21.98 -12.53
N GLY A 121 -26.59 -21.34 -12.44
CA GLY A 121 -27.88 -21.99 -12.25
C GLY A 121 -28.23 -22.93 -13.41
N ILE A 122 -28.10 -22.48 -14.66
CA ILE A 122 -28.31 -23.33 -15.84
C ILE A 122 -27.39 -24.56 -15.81
N ALA A 123 -26.11 -24.37 -15.48
CA ALA A 123 -25.14 -25.45 -15.41
C ALA A 123 -25.47 -26.42 -14.28
N ALA A 124 -25.88 -25.92 -13.10
CA ALA A 124 -26.29 -26.73 -11.96
C ALA A 124 -27.51 -27.62 -12.30
N GLU A 125 -28.57 -27.02 -12.88
CA GLU A 125 -29.77 -27.78 -13.29
C GLU A 125 -29.44 -28.85 -14.33
N LYS A 126 -28.57 -28.49 -15.30
CA LYS A 126 -28.10 -29.48 -16.29
C LYS A 126 -27.27 -30.59 -15.67
N ALA A 127 -26.52 -30.35 -14.62
CA ALA A 127 -25.76 -31.36 -13.88
C ALA A 127 -26.69 -32.26 -13.05
N ARG A 128 -27.64 -31.68 -12.32
CA ARG A 128 -28.66 -32.40 -11.55
C ARG A 128 -29.49 -33.33 -12.44
N SER A 129 -29.90 -32.86 -13.63
CA SER A 129 -30.64 -33.70 -14.60
C SER A 129 -29.84 -34.92 -15.11
N ARG A 130 -28.53 -34.97 -14.86
CA ARG A 130 -27.62 -36.09 -15.18
C ARG A 130 -27.19 -36.90 -13.95
N GLY A 131 -27.85 -36.67 -12.81
CA GLY A 131 -27.58 -37.41 -11.58
C GLY A 131 -26.36 -36.93 -10.81
N ILE A 132 -25.78 -35.75 -11.15
CA ILE A 132 -24.68 -35.16 -10.38
C ILE A 132 -25.30 -34.35 -9.23
N HIS A 133 -24.90 -34.65 -7.99
CA HIS A 133 -25.31 -33.89 -6.82
C HIS A 133 -24.58 -32.53 -6.81
N VAL A 134 -25.33 -31.43 -6.91
CA VAL A 134 -24.79 -30.05 -6.99
C VAL A 134 -25.57 -29.16 -6.06
N GLU A 135 -24.89 -28.44 -5.19
CA GLU A 135 -25.43 -27.35 -4.39
C GLU A 135 -24.79 -26.03 -4.72
N THR A 136 -25.46 -24.93 -4.36
CA THR A 136 -25.00 -23.57 -4.68
C THR A 136 -25.12 -22.67 -3.47
N VAL A 137 -24.04 -21.97 -3.16
CA VAL A 137 -24.01 -20.88 -2.18
C VAL A 137 -23.77 -19.55 -2.92
N THR A 138 -24.72 -18.63 -2.81
CA THR A 138 -24.63 -17.30 -3.38
C THR A 138 -24.02 -16.35 -2.35
N VAL A 139 -22.94 -15.67 -2.71
CA VAL A 139 -22.27 -14.70 -1.86
C VAL A 139 -22.76 -13.29 -2.20
N ALA A 140 -23.30 -12.60 -1.18
CA ALA A 140 -24.01 -11.33 -1.31
C ALA A 140 -23.74 -10.46 -0.07
N GLU A 141 -22.47 -10.01 0.08
CA GLU A 141 -22.02 -9.38 1.32
C GLU A 141 -21.78 -7.86 1.21
N ASP A 142 -22.07 -7.26 0.05
CA ASP A 142 -21.96 -5.82 -0.15
C ASP A 142 -22.83 -5.01 0.82
N CYS A 143 -22.20 -4.13 1.60
CA CYS A 143 -22.87 -3.22 2.54
C CYS A 143 -23.21 -1.87 1.94
N ALA A 144 -22.88 -1.60 0.68
CA ALA A 144 -23.11 -0.30 0.07
C ALA A 144 -24.58 -0.08 -0.28
N LEU A 145 -25.23 -1.08 -0.90
CA LEU A 145 -26.57 -0.93 -1.45
C LEU A 145 -27.64 -0.98 -0.35
N THR A 146 -28.42 0.08 -0.26
CA THR A 146 -29.50 0.24 0.72
C THR A 146 -30.85 -0.21 0.22
N SER A 147 -31.03 -0.43 -1.09
CA SER A 147 -32.31 -0.82 -1.68
C SER A 147 -32.51 -2.34 -1.63
N VAL A 148 -33.70 -2.74 -1.20
CA VAL A 148 -34.20 -4.12 -1.31
C VAL A 148 -34.72 -4.35 -2.72
N ASP A 149 -33.92 -4.06 -3.74
CA ASP A 149 -34.29 -4.45 -5.10
C ASP A 149 -34.21 -5.97 -5.21
N LYS A 150 -35.36 -6.61 -5.38
CA LYS A 150 -35.49 -8.07 -5.51
C LYS A 150 -34.75 -8.62 -6.73
N THR A 151 -34.42 -7.77 -7.71
CA THR A 151 -33.81 -8.19 -8.97
C THR A 151 -32.30 -8.38 -8.85
N ALA A 152 -31.60 -7.47 -8.20
CA ALA A 152 -30.14 -7.50 -8.07
C ALA A 152 -29.66 -7.90 -6.66
N GLY A 153 -30.24 -7.32 -5.61
CA GLY A 153 -29.83 -7.56 -4.22
C GLY A 153 -28.43 -7.01 -3.91
N ARG A 154 -27.84 -7.47 -2.80
CA ARG A 154 -26.45 -7.16 -2.42
C ARG A 154 -25.50 -7.83 -3.41
N ARG A 155 -24.48 -7.11 -3.89
CA ARG A 155 -23.46 -7.67 -4.79
C ARG A 155 -22.54 -8.63 -4.02
N GLY A 156 -21.90 -9.57 -4.74
CA GLY A 156 -20.78 -10.38 -4.23
C GLY A 156 -19.49 -9.64 -4.48
N LEU A 157 -18.69 -9.44 -3.45
CA LEU A 157 -17.44 -8.71 -3.48
C LEU A 157 -16.29 -9.57 -2.91
N CYS A 158 -15.24 -8.95 -2.37
CA CYS A 158 -14.04 -9.65 -1.93
C CYS A 158 -14.26 -10.70 -0.83
N GLY A 159 -15.33 -10.61 -0.04
CA GLY A 159 -15.68 -11.61 0.98
C GLY A 159 -15.88 -13.02 0.43
N ILE A 160 -16.14 -13.18 -0.86
CA ILE A 160 -16.27 -14.49 -1.52
C ILE A 160 -15.02 -15.37 -1.33
N ILE A 161 -13.82 -14.79 -1.25
CA ILE A 161 -12.59 -15.57 -1.04
C ILE A 161 -12.55 -16.26 0.33
N LEU A 162 -13.18 -15.65 1.34
CA LEU A 162 -13.30 -16.23 2.68
C LEU A 162 -14.26 -17.43 2.66
N VAL A 163 -15.35 -17.31 1.90
CA VAL A 163 -16.30 -18.42 1.69
C VAL A 163 -15.62 -19.59 0.97
N GLN A 164 -14.80 -19.29 -0.07
CA GLN A 164 -14.01 -20.30 -0.79
C GLN A 164 -13.02 -21.00 0.14
N LYS A 165 -12.35 -20.26 1.02
CA LYS A 165 -11.40 -20.81 1.99
C LYS A 165 -12.09 -21.72 3.02
N ILE A 166 -13.23 -21.28 3.58
CA ILE A 166 -14.02 -22.06 4.54
C ILE A 166 -14.52 -23.34 3.87
N ALA A 167 -15.11 -23.23 2.68
CA ALA A 167 -15.61 -24.41 1.94
C ALA A 167 -14.51 -25.40 1.60
N GLY A 168 -13.35 -24.90 1.12
CA GLY A 168 -12.22 -25.74 0.76
C GLY A 168 -11.60 -26.45 1.96
N ALA A 169 -11.50 -25.78 3.12
CA ALA A 169 -11.03 -26.39 4.36
C ALA A 169 -11.93 -27.53 4.81
N LEU A 170 -13.23 -27.29 4.90
CA LEU A 170 -14.22 -28.32 5.30
C LEU A 170 -14.26 -29.49 4.32
N ALA A 171 -14.13 -29.21 3.01
CA ALA A 171 -14.08 -30.27 2.00
C ALA A 171 -12.82 -31.14 2.14
N GLU A 172 -11.66 -30.57 2.45
CA GLU A 172 -10.43 -31.37 2.71
C GLU A 172 -10.53 -32.17 4.01
N GLU A 173 -11.25 -31.68 5.01
CA GLU A 173 -11.54 -32.40 6.27
C GLU A 173 -12.57 -33.52 6.07
N GLY A 174 -13.27 -33.58 4.92
CA GLY A 174 -14.22 -34.63 4.56
C GLY A 174 -15.66 -34.40 5.06
N HIS A 175 -16.03 -33.15 5.36
CA HIS A 175 -17.42 -32.80 5.66
C HIS A 175 -18.35 -33.04 4.47
N CYS A 176 -19.62 -33.37 4.72
CA CYS A 176 -20.60 -33.58 3.67
C CYS A 176 -21.05 -32.27 3.02
N LEU A 177 -21.66 -32.36 1.84
CA LEU A 177 -22.05 -31.19 1.05
C LEU A 177 -23.03 -30.27 1.82
N GLU A 178 -23.99 -30.87 2.53
CA GLU A 178 -25.01 -30.14 3.29
C GLU A 178 -24.40 -29.35 4.45
N GLU A 179 -23.43 -29.93 5.17
CA GLU A 179 -22.71 -29.24 6.25
C GLU A 179 -21.89 -28.06 5.72
N ILE A 180 -21.18 -28.26 4.60
CA ILE A 180 -20.38 -27.19 3.98
C ILE A 180 -21.29 -26.06 3.51
N VAL A 181 -22.45 -26.37 2.91
CA VAL A 181 -23.45 -25.36 2.51
C VAL A 181 -23.96 -24.58 3.73
N GLU A 182 -24.29 -25.26 4.81
CA GLU A 182 -24.79 -24.59 6.02
C GLU A 182 -23.75 -23.64 6.62
N VAL A 183 -22.51 -24.10 6.80
CA VAL A 183 -21.44 -23.29 7.41
C VAL A 183 -21.08 -22.09 6.53
N THR A 184 -20.97 -22.29 5.21
CA THR A 184 -20.66 -21.21 4.27
C THR A 184 -21.80 -20.21 4.15
N ALA A 185 -23.05 -20.64 4.12
CA ALA A 185 -24.20 -19.75 4.13
C ALA A 185 -24.31 -18.93 5.42
N LYS A 186 -23.93 -19.50 6.57
CA LYS A 186 -23.80 -18.75 7.83
C LYS A 186 -22.66 -17.73 7.75
N ALA A 187 -21.50 -18.09 7.18
CA ALA A 187 -20.39 -17.17 7.03
C ALA A 187 -20.78 -15.94 6.19
N VAL A 188 -21.49 -16.12 5.07
CA VAL A 188 -22.00 -15.01 4.24
C VAL A 188 -22.87 -14.02 5.04
N LYS A 189 -23.70 -14.52 5.97
CA LYS A 189 -24.56 -13.67 6.80
C LYS A 189 -23.80 -12.88 7.89
N HIS A 190 -22.60 -13.33 8.23
CA HIS A 190 -21.77 -12.75 9.29
C HIS A 190 -20.60 -11.95 8.73
N MET A 191 -20.67 -11.51 7.47
CA MET A 191 -19.68 -10.64 6.87
C MET A 191 -20.33 -9.48 6.09
N GLY A 192 -19.53 -8.44 5.92
CA GLY A 192 -19.89 -7.30 5.09
C GLY A 192 -18.68 -6.74 4.39
N THR A 193 -18.89 -6.23 3.18
CA THR A 193 -17.84 -5.58 2.37
C THR A 193 -18.32 -4.23 1.88
N ILE A 194 -17.44 -3.22 1.89
CA ILE A 194 -17.68 -1.94 1.22
C ILE A 194 -16.40 -1.49 0.50
N GLY A 195 -16.57 -0.95 -0.70
CA GLY A 195 -15.47 -0.37 -1.48
C GLY A 195 -15.44 1.15 -1.44
N ILE A 196 -14.28 1.71 -1.70
CA ILE A 196 -14.08 3.13 -2.00
C ILE A 196 -13.11 3.28 -3.15
N SER A 197 -13.38 4.20 -4.08
CA SER A 197 -12.57 4.38 -5.27
C SER A 197 -12.26 5.86 -5.53
N LEU A 198 -11.03 6.13 -5.94
CA LEU A 198 -10.49 7.43 -6.36
C LEU A 198 -10.52 7.61 -7.87
N SER A 199 -10.51 6.50 -8.63
CA SER A 199 -10.50 6.53 -10.10
C SER A 199 -11.33 5.40 -10.70
N PRO A 200 -11.76 5.52 -11.97
CA PRO A 200 -12.31 4.39 -12.71
C PRO A 200 -11.26 3.33 -12.97
N CYS A 201 -11.70 2.12 -13.37
CA CYS A 201 -10.86 1.15 -14.03
C CYS A 201 -10.92 1.33 -15.56
N HIS A 202 -9.91 0.77 -16.25
CA HIS A 202 -9.80 0.83 -17.71
C HIS A 202 -9.94 -0.56 -18.31
N VAL A 203 -11.11 -0.83 -18.87
CA VAL A 203 -11.39 -2.11 -19.54
C VAL A 203 -10.58 -2.19 -20.84
N PRO A 204 -9.87 -3.30 -21.10
CA PRO A 204 -9.15 -3.52 -22.34
C PRO A 204 -10.00 -3.25 -23.58
N GLY A 205 -9.52 -2.36 -24.45
CA GLY A 205 -10.21 -1.98 -25.68
C GLY A 205 -11.38 -0.99 -25.55
N SER A 206 -11.90 -0.74 -24.32
CA SER A 206 -13.05 0.14 -24.10
C SER A 206 -12.71 1.43 -23.34
N GLY A 207 -11.64 1.44 -22.56
CA GLY A 207 -11.22 2.59 -21.77
C GLY A 207 -11.89 2.68 -20.39
N ALA A 208 -12.01 3.90 -19.86
CA ALA A 208 -12.57 4.15 -18.53
C ALA A 208 -14.06 3.81 -18.44
N THR A 209 -14.47 3.14 -17.37
CA THR A 209 -15.87 2.70 -17.16
C THR A 209 -16.78 3.82 -16.71
N PHE A 210 -16.24 4.86 -16.04
CA PHE A 210 -16.97 6.04 -15.51
C PHE A 210 -15.98 7.20 -15.31
N GLN A 211 -16.41 8.28 -14.67
CA GLN A 211 -15.56 9.42 -14.31
C GLN A 211 -15.82 9.85 -12.87
N ILE A 212 -14.75 10.11 -12.13
CA ILE A 212 -14.77 10.75 -10.82
C ILE A 212 -13.99 12.08 -10.95
N PRO A 213 -14.52 13.21 -10.47
CA PRO A 213 -13.78 14.47 -10.38
C PRO A 213 -12.51 14.30 -9.53
N ASP A 214 -11.46 15.08 -9.83
CA ASP A 214 -10.14 14.97 -9.17
C ASP A 214 -10.17 15.19 -7.65
N ASP A 215 -11.19 15.91 -7.15
CA ASP A 215 -11.38 16.23 -5.73
C ASP A 215 -12.47 15.36 -5.06
N GLU A 216 -12.93 14.30 -5.73
CA GLU A 216 -13.99 13.41 -5.23
C GLU A 216 -13.54 11.94 -5.22
N MET A 217 -14.25 11.14 -4.43
CA MET A 217 -14.15 9.69 -4.38
C MET A 217 -15.55 9.09 -4.28
N GLU A 218 -15.70 7.84 -4.72
CA GLU A 218 -17.00 7.14 -4.75
C GLU A 218 -17.02 6.04 -3.68
N LEU A 219 -17.95 6.16 -2.72
CA LEU A 219 -18.19 5.16 -1.70
C LEU A 219 -19.15 4.09 -2.22
N GLY A 220 -18.79 2.82 -2.03
CA GLY A 220 -19.63 1.68 -2.38
C GLY A 220 -19.66 1.36 -3.87
N LEU A 221 -18.64 1.79 -4.64
CA LEU A 221 -18.51 1.45 -6.05
C LEU A 221 -18.39 -0.06 -6.24
N GLY A 222 -19.01 -0.60 -7.29
CA GLY A 222 -18.89 -2.00 -7.67
C GLY A 222 -17.61 -2.32 -8.43
N VAL A 223 -17.26 -3.61 -8.47
CA VAL A 223 -16.00 -4.08 -9.10
C VAL A 223 -15.98 -3.95 -10.63
N HIS A 224 -17.12 -3.71 -11.28
CA HIS A 224 -17.18 -3.40 -12.71
C HIS A 224 -17.38 -1.90 -12.98
N GLY A 225 -17.35 -1.06 -11.95
CA GLY A 225 -17.66 0.36 -12.04
C GLY A 225 -19.15 0.69 -11.93
N GLU A 226 -19.96 -0.20 -11.36
CA GLU A 226 -21.34 0.11 -11.02
C GLU A 226 -21.39 1.22 -9.98
N PRO A 227 -22.34 2.19 -10.10
CA PRO A 227 -22.42 3.32 -9.19
C PRO A 227 -22.44 2.91 -7.72
N GLY A 228 -21.74 3.68 -6.90
CA GLY A 228 -21.76 3.56 -5.45
C GLY A 228 -23.01 4.20 -4.84
N VAL A 229 -22.98 4.35 -3.53
CA VAL A 229 -24.08 4.99 -2.79
C VAL A 229 -23.90 6.49 -2.63
N LYS A 230 -22.64 6.97 -2.67
CA LYS A 230 -22.36 8.39 -2.42
C LYS A 230 -21.00 8.79 -2.98
N ARG A 231 -20.98 9.95 -3.66
CA ARG A 231 -19.75 10.71 -3.91
C ARG A 231 -19.44 11.60 -2.74
N ILE A 232 -18.21 11.63 -2.31
CA ILE A 232 -17.71 12.46 -1.22
C ILE A 232 -16.41 13.12 -1.64
N LYS A 233 -16.08 14.25 -1.03
CA LYS A 233 -14.78 14.91 -1.26
C LYS A 233 -13.65 14.06 -0.69
N VAL A 234 -12.50 14.10 -1.34
CA VAL A 234 -11.29 13.46 -0.83
C VAL A 234 -10.97 14.02 0.55
N CYS A 235 -10.74 13.14 1.51
CA CYS A 235 -10.45 13.48 2.89
C CYS A 235 -9.37 12.56 3.47
N GLN A 236 -9.00 12.80 4.73
CA GLN A 236 -7.94 12.07 5.43
C GLN A 236 -8.32 10.60 5.66
N ALA A 237 -7.31 9.71 5.72
CA ALA A 237 -7.46 8.27 5.89
C ALA A 237 -8.35 7.88 7.10
N ASP A 238 -8.19 8.56 8.24
CA ASP A 238 -8.99 8.29 9.44
C ASP A 238 -10.46 8.67 9.24
N SER A 239 -10.74 9.73 8.47
CA SER A 239 -12.10 10.13 8.09
C SER A 239 -12.73 9.15 7.11
N ILE A 240 -11.97 8.67 6.12
CA ILE A 240 -12.42 7.63 5.18
C ILE A 240 -12.81 6.37 5.95
N THR A 241 -11.97 5.93 6.87
CA THR A 241 -12.21 4.76 7.73
C THR A 241 -13.53 4.89 8.51
N ALA A 242 -13.74 6.03 9.18
CA ALA A 242 -14.98 6.28 9.93
C ALA A 242 -16.21 6.23 9.01
N ILE A 243 -16.17 6.91 7.85
CA ILE A 243 -17.26 6.92 6.87
C ILE A 243 -17.60 5.49 6.41
N MET A 244 -16.59 4.67 6.09
CA MET A 244 -16.80 3.30 5.61
C MET A 244 -17.40 2.42 6.70
N ILE A 245 -16.81 2.37 7.89
CA ILE A 245 -17.25 1.48 8.97
C ILE A 245 -18.59 1.93 9.52
N ASP A 246 -18.82 3.23 9.72
CA ASP A 246 -20.12 3.74 10.19
C ASP A 246 -21.23 3.43 9.17
N HIS A 247 -20.94 3.48 7.86
CA HIS A 247 -21.90 3.07 6.84
C HIS A 247 -22.19 1.56 6.92
N MET A 248 -21.16 0.72 7.03
CA MET A 248 -21.30 -0.73 7.12
C MET A 248 -22.10 -1.19 8.34
N THR A 249 -22.00 -0.45 9.45
CA THR A 249 -22.61 -0.82 10.73
C THR A 249 -23.91 -0.07 11.03
N SER A 250 -24.36 0.81 10.15
CA SER A 250 -25.56 1.61 10.33
C SER A 250 -26.83 0.77 10.19
N SER A 251 -27.61 0.65 11.26
CA SER A 251 -28.92 -0.01 11.25
C SER A 251 -29.96 0.68 10.34
N SER A 252 -29.66 1.87 9.82
CA SER A 252 -30.49 2.54 8.83
C SER A 252 -30.41 1.90 7.43
N THR A 253 -29.42 1.03 7.19
CA THR A 253 -29.26 0.30 5.93
C THR A 253 -29.69 -1.15 6.08
N ASN A 254 -30.38 -1.69 5.08
CA ASN A 254 -30.80 -3.10 5.09
C ASN A 254 -29.65 -4.08 4.82
N SER A 255 -28.47 -3.58 4.50
CA SER A 255 -27.27 -4.35 4.16
C SER A 255 -26.17 -4.25 5.22
N HIS A 256 -26.46 -3.70 6.41
CA HIS A 256 -25.46 -3.52 7.46
C HIS A 256 -24.98 -4.86 8.05
N ILE A 257 -23.79 -4.81 8.65
CA ILE A 257 -23.26 -5.84 9.52
C ILE A 257 -23.38 -5.38 10.98
N ASP A 258 -23.92 -6.25 11.83
CA ASP A 258 -24.10 -5.95 13.26
C ASP A 258 -22.78 -6.24 14.01
N ILE A 259 -21.98 -5.21 14.29
CA ILE A 259 -20.72 -5.30 15.01
C ILE A 259 -20.85 -4.60 16.36
N LYS A 260 -20.45 -5.30 17.43
CA LYS A 260 -20.55 -4.83 18.83
C LYS A 260 -19.19 -4.87 19.52
N SER A 261 -19.08 -4.10 20.59
CA SER A 261 -17.93 -4.19 21.51
C SER A 261 -17.81 -5.62 22.06
N GLY A 262 -16.60 -6.16 22.00
CA GLY A 262 -16.28 -7.53 22.38
C GLY A 262 -16.35 -8.55 21.25
N ASP A 263 -16.86 -8.20 20.07
CA ASP A 263 -16.88 -9.11 18.92
C ASP A 263 -15.46 -9.36 18.38
N ASN A 264 -15.18 -10.61 18.04
CA ASN A 264 -13.96 -11.01 17.35
C ASN A 264 -14.18 -10.96 15.84
N VAL A 265 -13.29 -10.27 15.12
CA VAL A 265 -13.41 -10.10 13.68
C VAL A 265 -12.12 -10.39 12.93
N MET A 266 -12.28 -10.77 11.66
CA MET A 266 -11.26 -10.70 10.64
C MET A 266 -11.53 -9.53 9.72
N ILE A 267 -10.47 -8.84 9.30
CA ILE A 267 -10.54 -7.82 8.25
C ILE A 267 -9.71 -8.23 7.04
N VAL A 268 -10.26 -7.95 5.86
CA VAL A 268 -9.53 -8.05 4.59
C VAL A 268 -9.54 -6.68 3.93
N LEU A 269 -8.36 -6.09 3.78
CA LEU A 269 -8.17 -4.86 3.02
C LEU A 269 -7.68 -5.23 1.62
N ASN A 270 -8.59 -5.21 0.68
CA ASN A 270 -8.38 -5.65 -0.68
C ASN A 270 -8.10 -4.46 -1.61
N ASN A 271 -6.93 -4.44 -2.23
CA ASN A 271 -6.58 -3.48 -3.29
C ASN A 271 -7.42 -3.74 -4.55
N LEU A 272 -8.05 -2.70 -5.08
CA LEU A 272 -8.77 -2.81 -6.34
C LEU A 272 -7.86 -2.78 -7.58
N GLY A 273 -6.55 -2.56 -7.38
CA GLY A 273 -5.51 -2.69 -8.42
C GLY A 273 -4.54 -1.51 -8.45
N GLY A 274 -5.01 -0.28 -8.32
CA GLY A 274 -4.22 0.94 -8.48
C GLY A 274 -3.77 1.63 -7.19
N THR A 275 -4.01 1.06 -6.01
CA THR A 275 -3.64 1.66 -4.72
C THR A 275 -2.23 1.21 -4.32
N SER A 276 -1.40 2.15 -3.87
CA SER A 276 -0.03 1.84 -3.43
C SER A 276 -0.01 1.06 -2.10
N SER A 277 1.07 0.28 -1.89
CA SER A 277 1.28 -0.40 -0.59
C SER A 277 1.39 0.59 0.57
N LEU A 278 1.92 1.81 0.34
CA LEU A 278 1.96 2.88 1.33
C LEU A 278 0.55 3.22 1.83
N GLU A 279 -0.38 3.47 0.90
CA GLU A 279 -1.77 3.81 1.23
C GLU A 279 -2.50 2.66 1.91
N LEU A 280 -2.30 1.42 1.44
CA LEU A 280 -2.88 0.23 2.09
C LEU A 280 -2.41 0.08 3.54
N CYS A 281 -1.12 0.32 3.84
CA CYS A 281 -0.60 0.30 5.21
C CYS A 281 -1.20 1.40 6.08
N LEU A 282 -1.35 2.63 5.54
CA LEU A 282 -2.01 3.74 6.23
C LEU A 282 -3.47 3.40 6.55
N MET A 283 -4.22 2.89 5.57
CA MET A 283 -5.61 2.49 5.76
C MET A 283 -5.76 1.33 6.75
N SER A 284 -4.86 0.32 6.69
CA SER A 284 -4.87 -0.79 7.65
C SER A 284 -4.72 -0.31 9.09
N ARG A 285 -3.76 0.59 9.34
CA ARG A 285 -3.57 1.22 10.65
C ARG A 285 -4.84 1.95 11.11
N SER A 286 -5.42 2.75 10.23
CA SER A 286 -6.62 3.54 10.53
C SER A 286 -7.82 2.64 10.87
N ILE A 287 -8.08 1.60 10.06
CA ILE A 287 -9.18 0.65 10.23
C ILE A 287 -9.04 -0.12 11.55
N ILE A 288 -7.86 -0.65 11.85
CA ILE A 288 -7.60 -1.39 13.07
C ILE A 288 -7.84 -0.49 14.29
N ASN A 289 -7.25 0.71 14.31
CA ASN A 289 -7.41 1.65 15.41
C ASN A 289 -8.88 2.06 15.62
N TYR A 290 -9.62 2.26 14.53
CA TYR A 290 -11.03 2.62 14.60
C TYR A 290 -11.88 1.49 15.21
N LEU A 291 -11.73 0.25 14.74
CA LEU A 291 -12.45 -0.91 15.26
C LEU A 291 -12.13 -1.14 16.75
N GLU A 292 -10.87 -1.06 17.14
CA GLU A 292 -10.47 -1.20 18.53
C GLU A 292 -10.97 -0.08 19.42
N SER A 293 -11.07 1.16 18.92
CA SER A 293 -11.68 2.27 19.65
C SER A 293 -13.16 2.04 19.94
N LYS A 294 -13.83 1.19 19.14
CA LYS A 294 -15.21 0.73 19.38
C LYS A 294 -15.28 -0.54 20.25
N GLY A 295 -14.13 -1.03 20.74
CA GLY A 295 -14.04 -2.23 21.57
C GLY A 295 -14.13 -3.55 20.78
N VAL A 296 -13.97 -3.52 19.46
CA VAL A 296 -13.95 -4.71 18.59
C VAL A 296 -12.56 -5.34 18.62
N VAL A 297 -12.49 -6.66 18.72
CA VAL A 297 -11.22 -7.40 18.73
C VAL A 297 -10.88 -7.85 17.32
N VAL A 298 -9.83 -7.26 16.73
CA VAL A 298 -9.34 -7.67 15.41
C VAL A 298 -8.38 -8.84 15.58
N GLU A 299 -8.81 -10.06 15.24
CA GLU A 299 -8.00 -11.27 15.42
C GLU A 299 -7.16 -11.64 14.20
N ARG A 300 -7.67 -11.37 13.00
CA ARG A 300 -6.99 -11.69 11.73
C ARG A 300 -7.05 -10.51 10.78
N VAL A 301 -5.94 -10.26 10.10
CA VAL A 301 -5.82 -9.19 9.10
C VAL A 301 -5.18 -9.72 7.84
N MET A 302 -5.80 -9.44 6.71
CA MET A 302 -5.22 -9.66 5.37
C MET A 302 -5.19 -8.34 4.61
N VAL A 303 -4.06 -8.03 3.96
CA VAL A 303 -3.87 -6.82 3.16
C VAL A 303 -3.19 -7.20 1.85
N GLY A 304 -3.78 -6.85 0.72
CA GLY A 304 -3.21 -7.19 -0.58
C GLY A 304 -4.20 -7.15 -1.72
N HIS A 305 -3.86 -7.85 -2.80
CA HIS A 305 -4.71 -8.03 -3.98
C HIS A 305 -5.41 -9.39 -3.86
N PHE A 306 -6.72 -9.37 -3.69
CA PHE A 306 -7.52 -10.61 -3.51
C PHE A 306 -8.64 -10.74 -4.55
N MET A 307 -9.36 -9.67 -4.80
CA MET A 307 -10.37 -9.54 -5.86
C MET A 307 -10.32 -8.10 -6.37
N THR A 308 -9.59 -7.89 -7.47
CA THR A 308 -9.31 -6.56 -8.02
C THR A 308 -10.41 -6.06 -8.95
N SER A 309 -10.22 -4.89 -9.50
CA SER A 309 -10.98 -4.30 -10.60
C SER A 309 -10.01 -3.65 -11.59
N LEU A 310 -9.20 -4.50 -12.25
CA LEU A 310 -8.14 -4.06 -13.16
C LEU A 310 -7.17 -3.09 -12.47
N ASP A 311 -7.12 -1.84 -12.93
CA ASP A 311 -6.24 -0.77 -12.46
C ASP A 311 -6.95 0.29 -11.59
N MET A 312 -8.15 -0.01 -11.06
CA MET A 312 -8.93 0.92 -10.25
C MET A 312 -8.13 1.38 -9.01
N ALA A 313 -7.90 2.68 -8.86
CA ALA A 313 -7.33 3.23 -7.64
C ALA A 313 -8.41 3.27 -6.55
N GLY A 314 -8.26 2.43 -5.53
CA GLY A 314 -9.21 2.24 -4.46
C GLY A 314 -8.96 0.93 -3.73
N PHE A 315 -9.78 0.67 -2.73
CA PHE A 315 -9.75 -0.58 -1.97
C PHE A 315 -11.15 -0.96 -1.50
N SER A 316 -11.34 -2.22 -1.14
CA SER A 316 -12.51 -2.67 -0.40
C SER A 316 -12.12 -3.22 0.97
N LEU A 317 -12.96 -2.95 1.96
CA LEU A 317 -12.86 -3.48 3.32
C LEU A 317 -13.91 -4.55 3.51
N THR A 318 -13.48 -5.76 3.80
CA THR A 318 -14.35 -6.85 4.26
C THR A 318 -14.14 -7.05 5.76
N ILE A 319 -15.22 -7.14 6.53
CA ILE A 319 -15.21 -7.51 7.94
C ILE A 319 -16.05 -8.78 8.09
N MET A 320 -15.50 -9.80 8.74
CA MET A 320 -16.20 -11.05 9.05
C MET A 320 -16.09 -11.37 10.54
N HIS A 321 -17.23 -11.69 11.18
CA HIS A 321 -17.22 -12.22 12.55
C HIS A 321 -16.50 -13.56 12.60
N LEU A 322 -15.68 -13.75 13.61
CA LEU A 322 -14.94 -14.97 13.85
C LEU A 322 -15.52 -15.75 15.04
N ASP A 323 -15.67 -17.04 14.83
CA ASP A 323 -15.83 -18.07 15.84
C ASP A 323 -14.72 -19.12 15.71
N GLU A 324 -14.66 -20.08 16.60
CA GLU A 324 -13.61 -21.13 16.60
C GLU A 324 -13.57 -21.90 15.30
N GLN A 325 -14.74 -22.25 14.71
CA GLN A 325 -14.82 -22.98 13.46
C GLN A 325 -14.29 -22.16 12.27
N ARG A 326 -14.68 -20.89 12.17
CA ARG A 326 -14.18 -20.00 11.10
C ARG A 326 -12.68 -19.75 11.24
N ILE A 327 -12.18 -19.55 12.46
CA ILE A 327 -10.74 -19.43 12.72
C ILE A 327 -10.00 -20.68 12.23
N ALA A 328 -10.47 -21.87 12.60
CA ALA A 328 -9.86 -23.14 12.16
C ALA A 328 -9.84 -23.26 10.64
N CYS A 329 -10.95 -22.95 9.96
CA CYS A 329 -11.03 -22.99 8.50
C CYS A 329 -10.08 -21.96 7.83
N ILE A 330 -10.03 -20.72 8.34
CA ILE A 330 -9.16 -19.65 7.78
C ILE A 330 -7.69 -20.00 7.98
N ASP A 331 -7.32 -20.53 9.14
CA ASP A 331 -5.94 -20.90 9.49
C ASP A 331 -5.51 -22.24 8.88
N SER A 332 -6.43 -23.04 8.31
CA SER A 332 -6.10 -24.34 7.72
C SER A 332 -5.17 -24.21 6.52
N ALA A 333 -4.31 -25.21 6.32
CA ALA A 333 -3.33 -25.22 5.24
C ALA A 333 -3.96 -25.20 3.84
N THR A 334 -3.33 -24.49 2.90
CA THR A 334 -3.68 -24.52 1.48
C THR A 334 -2.44 -24.30 0.63
N ASN A 335 -2.43 -24.85 -0.58
CA ASN A 335 -1.42 -24.56 -1.60
C ASN A 335 -1.94 -23.67 -2.73
N ALA A 336 -3.11 -23.06 -2.56
CA ALA A 336 -3.62 -22.06 -3.50
C ALA A 336 -2.67 -20.87 -3.58
N MET A 337 -2.19 -20.57 -4.80
CA MET A 337 -1.09 -19.61 -5.04
C MET A 337 -1.34 -18.22 -4.46
N SER A 338 -2.59 -17.76 -4.47
CA SER A 338 -2.94 -16.41 -4.05
C SER A 338 -3.47 -16.29 -2.62
N TRP A 339 -3.46 -17.40 -1.86
CA TRP A 339 -3.72 -17.37 -0.44
C TRP A 339 -2.41 -17.29 0.35
N HIS A 340 -1.91 -16.07 0.56
CA HIS A 340 -0.58 -15.80 1.13
C HIS A 340 -0.49 -15.92 2.66
N CYS A 341 -1.42 -16.61 3.31
CA CYS A 341 -1.65 -16.45 4.74
C CYS A 341 -1.11 -17.55 5.66
N GLN A 342 -0.30 -18.50 5.19
CA GLN A 342 0.17 -19.59 6.07
C GLN A 342 1.10 -19.08 7.20
N ASP A 343 1.89 -18.04 6.94
CA ASP A 343 2.81 -17.46 7.95
C ASP A 343 2.54 -15.98 8.30
N SER A 344 1.67 -15.31 7.56
CA SER A 344 1.43 -13.87 7.66
C SER A 344 0.03 -13.47 8.12
N LEU A 345 -0.83 -14.41 8.50
CA LEU A 345 -2.02 -14.07 9.29
C LEU A 345 -1.54 -13.48 10.60
N VAL A 346 -1.55 -12.16 10.66
CA VAL A 346 -1.21 -11.46 11.89
C VAL A 346 -2.22 -11.90 12.94
N ARG A 347 -1.79 -12.82 13.81
CA ARG A 347 -2.56 -13.20 15.00
C ARG A 347 -2.48 -12.03 15.97
N TYR A 348 -3.42 -11.13 15.84
CA TYR A 348 -3.58 -10.03 16.79
C TYR A 348 -4.14 -10.56 18.11
N LYS A 349 -3.33 -11.31 18.87
CA LYS A 349 -3.70 -11.63 20.25
C LYS A 349 -3.44 -10.41 21.11
N ASN A 350 -4.51 -9.74 21.49
CA ASN A 350 -4.53 -8.74 22.54
C ASN A 350 -4.31 -9.46 23.88
N HIS A 351 -3.05 -9.69 24.28
CA HIS A 351 -2.71 -10.20 25.60
C HIS A 351 -2.65 -9.06 26.61
N GLY A 352 -3.72 -8.25 26.77
CA GLY A 352 -3.89 -7.35 27.92
C GLY A 352 -2.78 -6.33 28.16
N GLN A 353 -1.78 -6.26 27.30
CA GLN A 353 -0.78 -5.19 27.32
C GLN A 353 -1.21 -4.10 26.35
N PRO A 354 -1.14 -2.81 26.76
CA PRO A 354 -1.25 -1.73 25.78
C PRO A 354 -0.23 -2.03 24.70
N ARG A 355 -0.65 -1.94 23.42
CA ARG A 355 0.27 -2.09 22.29
C ARG A 355 1.48 -1.21 22.54
N GLY A 356 2.60 -1.80 22.90
CA GLY A 356 3.86 -1.25 22.47
C GLY A 356 3.74 -1.26 20.96
N HIS A 357 3.43 -0.10 20.34
CA HIS A 357 3.66 0.07 18.94
C HIS A 357 5.00 -0.60 18.71
N GLY A 358 5.19 -1.46 17.69
CA GLY A 358 6.41 -2.25 17.49
C GLY A 358 7.69 -1.39 17.28
N PHE A 359 7.83 -0.37 18.11
CA PHE A 359 8.99 0.45 18.29
C PHE A 359 9.90 -0.29 19.26
N VAL A 360 11.03 -0.73 18.76
CA VAL A 360 12.17 -1.06 19.62
C VAL A 360 12.60 0.28 20.24
N GLU A 361 12.39 0.47 21.53
CA GLU A 361 13.06 1.53 22.25
C GLU A 361 14.55 1.23 22.17
N CYS A 362 15.27 1.96 21.33
CA CYS A 362 16.71 2.10 21.53
C CYS A 362 16.86 2.73 22.92
N GLN A 363 17.55 2.07 23.82
CA GLN A 363 18.03 2.73 25.04
C GLN A 363 18.94 3.87 24.54
N ALA A 364 18.35 5.07 24.47
CA ALA A 364 19.14 6.27 24.30
C ALA A 364 19.99 6.41 25.55
N ASP A 365 21.29 6.63 25.36
CA ASP A 365 22.15 7.10 26.43
C ASP A 365 21.45 8.27 27.12
N SER A 366 21.46 8.28 28.45
CA SER A 366 20.61 9.07 29.34
C SER A 366 20.81 10.60 29.28
N GLN A 367 21.14 11.16 28.12
CA GLN A 367 21.34 12.60 27.88
C GLN A 367 20.48 13.20 26.75
N GLU A 368 19.65 12.41 26.03
CA GLU A 368 18.81 12.94 24.95
C GLU A 368 17.32 12.61 25.14
N GLN A 369 16.66 13.31 26.05
CA GLN A 369 15.20 13.43 26.02
C GLN A 369 14.80 14.65 25.17
N ILE A 370 14.72 14.46 23.83
CA ILE A 370 14.07 15.41 22.94
C ILE A 370 12.64 14.93 22.68
N VAL A 371 11.68 15.74 23.16
CA VAL A 371 10.23 15.49 23.04
C VAL A 371 9.81 15.65 21.58
N THR A 372 9.43 14.55 20.91
CA THR A 372 8.82 14.59 19.56
C THR A 372 7.33 14.87 19.66
N LYS A 373 6.91 16.11 19.40
CA LYS A 373 5.55 16.45 18.93
C LYS A 373 5.61 16.60 17.41
N ARG A 374 4.98 15.68 16.69
CA ARG A 374 4.77 15.82 15.23
C ARG A 374 3.54 16.68 14.98
N ASN A 375 3.75 17.86 14.39
CA ASN A 375 2.73 18.63 13.70
C ASN A 375 2.98 18.57 12.19
N GLU A 376 1.94 18.70 11.37
CA GLU A 376 1.89 18.57 9.90
C GLU A 376 2.55 19.76 9.15
N GLU A 377 3.71 20.21 9.57
CA GLU A 377 4.45 21.31 8.94
C GLU A 377 5.51 20.77 7.97
N THR A 378 5.85 21.54 6.94
CA THR A 378 6.89 21.19 5.96
C THR A 378 8.24 20.93 6.63
N SER A 379 9.12 20.14 6.01
CA SER A 379 10.43 19.78 6.60
C SER A 379 11.30 20.99 6.99
N GLN A 380 11.11 22.16 6.34
CA GLN A 380 11.81 23.40 6.68
C GLN A 380 11.25 24.05 7.94
N ASP A 381 9.92 24.04 8.10
CA ASP A 381 9.27 24.56 9.30
C ASP A 381 9.59 23.69 10.52
N ASN A 382 9.70 22.38 10.35
CA ASN A 382 10.10 21.44 11.40
C ASN A 382 11.51 21.72 11.94
N VAL A 383 12.50 21.97 11.06
CA VAL A 383 13.86 22.34 11.48
C VAL A 383 13.87 23.67 12.23
N LYS A 384 13.16 24.69 11.72
CA LYS A 384 13.03 25.99 12.37
C LYS A 384 12.41 25.87 13.76
N GLN A 385 11.31 25.15 13.90
CA GLN A 385 10.62 24.91 15.17
C GLN A 385 11.53 24.16 16.18
N ALA A 386 12.24 23.13 15.71
CA ALA A 386 13.15 22.36 16.54
C ALA A 386 14.33 23.20 17.05
N ILE A 387 14.92 24.06 16.20
CA ILE A 387 15.97 25.00 16.62
C ILE A 387 15.42 26.01 17.62
N LEU A 388 14.25 26.60 17.37
CA LEU A 388 13.64 27.57 18.27
C LEU A 388 13.28 26.97 19.63
N SER A 389 12.78 25.74 19.68
CA SER A 389 12.46 25.03 20.93
C SER A 389 13.71 24.66 21.74
N SER A 390 14.85 24.47 21.08
CA SER A 390 16.14 24.12 21.70
C SER A 390 17.05 25.32 21.93
N ARG A 391 16.61 26.55 21.63
CA ARG A 391 17.44 27.76 21.59
C ARG A 391 18.24 27.99 22.88
N ASP A 392 17.58 27.95 24.03
CA ASP A 392 18.22 28.26 25.31
C ASP A 392 19.28 27.21 25.68
N SER A 393 19.04 25.95 25.33
CA SER A 393 20.00 24.86 25.48
C SER A 393 21.20 25.05 24.55
N LEU A 394 20.96 25.35 23.27
CA LEU A 394 22.01 25.55 22.26
C LEU A 394 22.95 26.73 22.61
N VAL A 395 22.39 27.82 23.10
CA VAL A 395 23.18 29.02 23.49
C VAL A 395 24.06 28.75 24.72
N ALA A 396 23.67 27.83 25.58
CA ALA A 396 24.44 27.47 26.77
C ALA A 396 25.62 26.51 26.48
N MET A 397 25.68 25.92 25.28
CA MET A 397 26.72 24.97 24.86
C MET A 397 27.98 25.67 24.34
N GLY A 398 29.13 24.98 24.41
CA GLY A 398 30.33 25.37 23.65
C GLY A 398 30.12 25.21 22.16
N THR A 399 30.85 25.96 21.33
CA THR A 399 30.62 26.03 19.87
C THR A 399 30.63 24.66 19.18
N ALA A 400 31.59 23.79 19.51
CA ALA A 400 31.68 22.44 18.93
C ALA A 400 30.44 21.59 19.30
N GLU A 401 30.01 21.66 20.56
CA GLU A 401 28.85 20.96 21.07
C GLU A 401 27.55 21.47 20.43
N MET A 402 27.41 22.77 20.30
CA MET A 402 26.27 23.42 19.64
C MET A 402 26.14 22.98 18.18
N ILE A 403 27.25 22.96 17.41
CA ILE A 403 27.22 22.50 16.01
C ILE A 403 26.87 21.01 15.94
N GLY A 404 27.35 20.18 16.88
CA GLY A 404 26.96 18.78 16.98
C GLY A 404 25.48 18.58 17.30
N ALA A 405 24.93 19.37 18.21
CA ALA A 405 23.50 19.37 18.53
C ALA A 405 22.62 19.82 17.34
N LEU A 406 23.06 20.85 16.60
CA LEU A 406 22.41 21.26 15.36
C LEU A 406 22.41 20.14 14.32
N ALA A 407 23.49 19.35 14.20
CA ALA A 407 23.54 18.18 13.33
C ALA A 407 22.46 17.16 13.70
N GLY A 408 22.25 16.88 15.01
CA GLY A 408 21.18 16.04 15.50
C GLY A 408 19.79 16.55 15.12
N ILE A 409 19.51 17.83 15.41
CA ILE A 409 18.23 18.48 15.08
C ILE A 409 17.93 18.38 13.58
N VAL A 410 18.91 18.67 12.74
CA VAL A 410 18.74 18.58 11.28
C VAL A 410 18.47 17.14 10.84
N GLY A 411 19.19 16.16 11.39
CA GLY A 411 19.02 14.74 11.08
C GLY A 411 17.63 14.22 11.43
N GLU A 412 17.07 14.67 12.54
CA GLU A 412 15.74 14.25 13.00
C GLU A 412 14.59 14.99 12.30
N SER A 413 14.78 16.30 12.03
CA SER A 413 13.71 17.18 11.55
C SER A 413 13.66 17.32 10.03
N MET A 414 14.79 17.09 9.34
CA MET A 414 14.94 17.25 7.91
C MET A 414 15.12 15.89 7.23
N GLY A 415 14.07 15.34 6.64
CA GLY A 415 14.13 14.06 5.96
C GLY A 415 14.88 14.07 4.63
N GLY A 416 15.10 12.88 4.07
CA GLY A 416 15.67 12.67 2.73
C GLY A 416 17.18 12.94 2.64
N SER A 417 17.68 13.03 1.39
CA SER A 417 19.12 13.22 1.12
C SER A 417 19.65 14.54 1.67
N SER A 418 18.85 15.60 1.65
CA SER A 418 19.27 16.92 2.13
C SER A 418 19.55 16.89 3.63
N GLY A 419 18.66 16.32 4.45
CA GLY A 419 18.88 16.17 5.89
C GLY A 419 20.15 15.36 6.19
N GLY A 420 20.35 14.25 5.49
CA GLY A 420 21.55 13.42 5.61
C GLY A 420 22.84 14.17 5.27
N LEU A 421 22.86 14.93 4.17
CA LEU A 421 24.05 15.71 3.75
C LEU A 421 24.39 16.84 4.71
N TYR A 422 23.38 17.59 5.21
CA TYR A 422 23.60 18.61 6.22
C TYR A 422 24.07 18.01 7.56
N THR A 423 23.49 16.88 7.97
CA THR A 423 23.94 16.17 9.18
C THR A 423 25.40 15.73 9.07
N LEU A 424 25.82 15.16 7.93
CA LEU A 424 27.21 14.78 7.67
C LEU A 424 28.13 16.00 7.72
N PHE A 425 27.73 17.08 7.06
CA PHE A 425 28.48 18.34 7.03
C PHE A 425 28.72 18.88 8.45
N LEU A 426 27.65 19.09 9.21
CA LEU A 426 27.71 19.65 10.56
C LEU A 426 28.43 18.72 11.54
N THR A 427 28.23 17.41 11.47
CA THR A 427 28.94 16.43 12.32
C THR A 427 30.44 16.44 12.05
N ALA A 428 30.87 16.50 10.79
CA ALA A 428 32.28 16.58 10.45
C ALA A 428 32.90 17.93 10.85
N ALA A 429 32.17 19.01 10.67
CA ALA A 429 32.58 20.36 11.06
C ALA A 429 32.76 20.47 12.58
N SER A 430 31.82 19.97 13.38
CA SER A 430 31.88 20.05 14.84
C SER A 430 33.13 19.40 15.42
N ARG A 431 33.64 18.33 14.81
CA ARG A 431 34.87 17.63 15.24
C ARG A 431 36.15 18.43 15.04
N ARG A 432 36.12 19.48 14.23
CA ARG A 432 37.26 20.37 13.98
C ARG A 432 37.21 21.63 14.83
N LEU A 433 36.05 21.92 15.43
CA LEU A 433 35.87 23.08 16.30
C LEU A 433 36.30 22.76 17.74
N GLN A 434 36.70 23.80 18.47
CA GLN A 434 36.94 23.79 19.90
C GLN A 434 35.81 24.55 20.61
N SER A 435 35.83 24.56 21.96
CA SER A 435 34.81 25.29 22.72
C SER A 435 34.79 26.78 22.41
N HIS A 436 35.96 27.36 22.10
CA HIS A 436 36.15 28.77 21.68
C HIS A 436 37.02 28.79 20.44
N PRO A 437 36.45 28.56 19.23
CA PRO A 437 37.23 28.45 18.02
C PRO A 437 37.73 29.81 17.52
N GLU A 438 38.98 29.83 17.06
CA GLU A 438 39.49 30.93 16.26
C GLU A 438 38.98 30.86 14.81
N ALA A 439 39.13 31.93 14.03
CA ALA A 439 38.66 32.01 12.64
C ALA A 439 39.24 30.90 11.76
N THR A 440 40.48 30.48 11.98
CA THR A 440 41.15 29.36 11.28
C THR A 440 40.47 28.02 11.52
N HIS A 441 39.98 27.76 12.73
CA HIS A 441 39.22 26.53 13.05
C HIS A 441 37.92 26.42 12.27
N TRP A 442 37.27 27.56 11.96
CA TRP A 442 36.07 27.59 11.13
C TRP A 442 36.36 27.20 9.68
N VAL A 443 37.54 27.62 9.13
CA VAL A 443 37.96 27.22 7.78
C VAL A 443 38.22 25.70 7.74
N ASP A 444 38.90 25.16 8.77
CA ASP A 444 39.15 23.71 8.88
C ASP A 444 37.82 22.91 9.07
N ALA A 445 36.87 23.46 9.80
CA ALA A 445 35.53 22.88 9.96
C ALA A 445 34.75 22.88 8.66
N LEU A 446 34.79 23.97 7.89
CA LEU A 446 34.17 24.06 6.57
C LEU A 446 34.77 23.02 5.61
N ASP A 447 36.10 22.91 5.57
CA ASP A 447 36.79 21.91 4.75
C ASP A 447 36.41 20.48 5.14
N ALA A 448 36.40 20.17 6.43
CA ALA A 448 36.01 18.84 6.91
C ALA A 448 34.55 18.49 6.58
N GLY A 449 33.64 19.46 6.67
CA GLY A 449 32.25 19.30 6.27
C GLY A 449 32.11 19.00 4.77
N ILE A 450 32.82 19.77 3.91
CA ILE A 450 32.85 19.54 2.47
C ILE A 450 33.38 18.16 2.14
N GLN A 451 34.50 17.75 2.74
CA GLN A 451 35.10 16.43 2.53
C GLN A 451 34.14 15.29 2.94
N ALA A 452 33.40 15.46 4.02
CA ALA A 452 32.41 14.46 4.43
C ALA A 452 31.29 14.33 3.40
N VAL A 453 30.77 15.46 2.90
CA VAL A 453 29.72 15.43 1.86
C VAL A 453 30.23 14.83 0.56
N CYS A 454 31.45 15.17 0.11
CA CYS A 454 32.08 14.53 -1.05
C CYS A 454 32.18 13.02 -0.87
N ARG A 455 32.72 12.57 0.27
CA ARG A 455 33.01 11.16 0.54
C ARG A 455 31.76 10.29 0.56
N TYR A 456 30.68 10.75 1.20
CA TYR A 456 29.47 9.94 1.40
C TYR A 456 28.35 10.29 0.42
N GLY A 457 28.32 11.52 -0.10
CA GLY A 457 27.35 11.95 -1.10
C GLY A 457 27.74 11.58 -2.54
N GLY A 458 29.02 11.23 -2.77
CA GLY A 458 29.51 10.83 -4.09
C GLY A 458 29.52 11.94 -5.14
N ALA A 459 29.41 13.21 -4.71
CA ALA A 459 29.43 14.37 -5.57
C ALA A 459 30.73 15.16 -5.36
N GLU A 460 31.19 15.86 -6.39
CA GLU A 460 32.36 16.73 -6.37
C GLU A 460 31.97 18.16 -6.75
N PRO A 461 32.80 19.18 -6.37
CA PRO A 461 32.63 20.54 -6.90
C PRO A 461 32.66 20.51 -8.44
N GLY A 462 31.68 21.13 -9.07
CA GLY A 462 31.47 21.07 -10.53
C GLY A 462 30.30 20.18 -10.98
N ASP A 463 29.67 19.45 -10.06
CA ASP A 463 28.58 18.53 -10.34
C ASP A 463 27.17 19.14 -10.24
N ARG A 464 27.09 20.45 -10.09
CA ARG A 464 25.82 21.19 -9.91
C ARG A 464 25.09 20.78 -8.63
N THR A 465 25.70 21.01 -7.48
CA THR A 465 25.21 20.63 -6.16
C THR A 465 25.49 21.70 -5.10
N MET A 466 25.07 21.45 -3.86
CA MET A 466 25.44 22.28 -2.70
C MET A 466 26.95 22.41 -2.46
N LEU A 467 27.77 21.52 -3.03
CA LEU A 467 29.23 21.55 -2.91
C LEU A 467 29.85 22.69 -3.69
N ASP A 468 29.22 23.13 -4.77
CA ASP A 468 29.75 24.21 -5.62
C ASP A 468 29.93 25.52 -4.85
N PRO A 469 28.89 26.09 -4.18
CA PRO A 469 29.04 27.30 -3.37
C PRO A 469 29.88 27.08 -2.11
N LEU A 470 29.80 25.92 -1.45
CA LEU A 470 30.64 25.62 -0.30
C LEU A 470 32.13 25.63 -0.65
N HIS A 471 32.48 25.01 -1.78
CA HIS A 471 33.85 24.99 -2.26
C HIS A 471 34.34 26.38 -2.70
N ALA A 472 33.49 27.18 -3.32
CA ALA A 472 33.84 28.58 -3.67
C ALA A 472 34.16 29.41 -2.43
N ALA A 473 33.33 29.29 -1.37
CA ALA A 473 33.61 29.94 -0.09
C ALA A 473 34.96 29.50 0.51
N LEU A 474 35.19 28.18 0.53
CA LEU A 474 36.43 27.60 1.06
C LEU A 474 37.67 28.07 0.27
N ALA A 475 37.58 28.08 -1.07
CA ALA A 475 38.65 28.53 -1.95
C ALA A 475 39.05 30.00 -1.72
N THR A 476 38.10 30.83 -1.29
CA THR A 476 38.35 32.23 -0.93
C THR A 476 39.07 32.36 0.41
N LEU A 477 38.77 31.51 1.39
CA LEU A 477 39.34 31.58 2.75
C LEU A 477 40.72 30.91 2.89
N LYS A 478 40.98 29.79 2.19
CA LYS A 478 42.19 29.00 2.29
C LYS A 478 43.51 29.76 2.01
N PRO A 479 43.59 30.69 1.04
CA PRO A 479 44.81 31.45 0.79
C PRO A 479 45.25 32.32 1.96
N ALA A 480 44.31 33.00 2.63
CA ALA A 480 44.62 33.84 3.80
C ALA A 480 45.04 32.98 5.00
N GLN A 481 44.37 31.82 5.24
CA GLN A 481 44.76 30.84 6.26
C GLN A 481 46.20 30.32 6.02
N SER A 482 46.53 29.96 4.78
CA SER A 482 47.83 29.41 4.42
C SER A 482 48.97 30.44 4.62
N LYS A 483 48.67 31.71 4.48
CA LYS A 483 49.63 32.82 4.72
C LYS A 483 49.71 33.23 6.18
N GLN A 484 48.93 32.61 7.06
CA GLN A 484 48.77 32.99 8.47
C GLN A 484 48.31 34.45 8.65
N GLU A 485 47.50 34.96 7.68
CA GLU A 485 46.87 36.25 7.80
C GLU A 485 45.75 36.19 8.85
N VAL A 486 45.50 37.31 9.54
CA VAL A 486 44.39 37.39 10.49
C VAL A 486 43.08 37.41 9.69
N LEU A 487 42.30 36.34 9.78
CA LEU A 487 40.98 36.23 9.17
C LEU A 487 39.98 37.11 9.93
N ASP A 488 39.42 38.08 9.26
CA ASP A 488 38.39 38.97 9.78
C ASP A 488 37.05 38.84 9.02
N ILE A 489 36.04 39.57 9.42
CA ILE A 489 34.72 39.53 8.81
C ILE A 489 34.71 39.87 7.31
N SER A 490 35.71 40.66 6.83
CA SER A 490 35.79 41.01 5.42
C SER A 490 36.12 39.82 4.55
N HIS A 491 36.96 38.89 5.03
CA HIS A 491 37.25 37.63 4.36
C HIS A 491 36.02 36.72 4.27
N PHE A 492 35.22 36.65 5.35
CA PHE A 492 33.97 35.90 5.33
C PHE A 492 32.93 36.50 4.40
N ARG A 493 32.82 37.85 4.30
CA ARG A 493 31.95 38.50 3.32
C ARG A 493 32.32 38.13 1.89
N GLN A 494 33.62 38.20 1.55
CA GLN A 494 34.12 37.77 0.24
C GLN A 494 33.83 36.30 -0.06
N ALA A 495 33.95 35.42 0.94
CA ALA A 495 33.62 34.02 0.80
C ALA A 495 32.11 33.79 0.55
N VAL A 496 31.25 34.58 1.22
CA VAL A 496 29.80 34.53 1.00
C VAL A 496 29.44 35.03 -0.40
N GLU A 497 30.02 36.11 -0.87
CA GLU A 497 29.83 36.63 -2.23
C GLU A 497 30.24 35.57 -3.28
N ALA A 498 31.41 34.95 -3.11
CA ALA A 498 31.86 33.88 -3.98
C ALA A 498 30.91 32.68 -3.99
N ALA A 499 30.33 32.33 -2.84
CA ALA A 499 29.34 31.25 -2.74
C ALA A 499 28.02 31.63 -3.45
N GLU A 500 27.56 32.87 -3.33
CA GLU A 500 26.34 33.32 -4.00
C GLU A 500 26.51 33.33 -5.52
N ASP A 501 27.62 33.86 -6.02
CA ASP A 501 27.94 33.86 -7.45
C ASP A 501 27.98 32.41 -7.99
N LYS A 502 28.64 31.52 -7.25
CA LYS A 502 28.74 30.11 -7.65
C LYS A 502 27.38 29.39 -7.58
N ALA A 503 26.54 29.73 -6.63
CA ALA A 503 25.18 29.19 -6.58
C ALA A 503 24.39 29.61 -7.84
N VAL A 504 24.48 30.85 -8.27
CA VAL A 504 23.84 31.35 -9.51
C VAL A 504 24.40 30.61 -10.74
N GLU A 505 25.71 30.41 -10.81
CA GLU A 505 26.35 29.68 -11.91
C GLU A 505 25.83 28.24 -12.08
N THR A 506 25.37 27.60 -11.00
CA THR A 506 24.80 26.23 -11.08
C THR A 506 23.59 26.16 -12.02
N GLY A 507 22.92 27.27 -12.27
CA GLY A 507 21.82 27.35 -13.24
C GLY A 507 22.26 27.08 -14.69
N LEU A 508 23.54 27.25 -14.99
CA LEU A 508 24.14 27.01 -16.31
C LEU A 508 24.93 25.69 -16.37
N MET A 509 25.11 25.02 -15.23
CA MET A 509 25.90 23.79 -15.13
C MET A 509 25.06 22.55 -15.47
N GLU A 510 25.74 21.52 -15.98
CA GLU A 510 25.17 20.19 -16.15
C GLU A 510 25.10 19.46 -14.80
N ALA A 511 23.94 18.89 -14.47
CA ALA A 511 23.78 18.06 -13.27
C ALA A 511 24.44 16.70 -13.48
N ARG A 512 25.50 16.41 -12.70
CA ARG A 512 26.24 15.16 -12.75
C ARG A 512 26.04 14.28 -11.51
N ALA A 513 25.56 14.87 -10.43
CA ALA A 513 25.25 14.18 -9.18
C ALA A 513 23.91 14.61 -8.60
N GLY A 514 23.42 13.86 -7.60
CA GLY A 514 22.14 14.11 -6.94
C GLY A 514 20.93 13.77 -7.80
N ARG A 515 19.72 14.11 -7.33
CA ARG A 515 18.46 13.78 -8.02
C ARG A 515 18.35 14.41 -9.41
N ALA A 516 18.92 15.57 -9.61
CA ALA A 516 18.88 16.28 -10.90
C ALA A 516 19.60 15.51 -12.02
N SER A 517 20.58 14.65 -11.69
CA SER A 517 21.29 13.83 -12.69
C SER A 517 20.42 12.71 -13.30
N TYR A 518 19.31 12.34 -12.67
CA TYR A 518 18.36 11.34 -13.18
C TYR A 518 17.21 11.97 -13.99
N VAL A 519 17.15 13.30 -14.08
CA VAL A 519 16.09 14.01 -14.79
C VAL A 519 16.59 14.45 -16.16
N ASN A 520 15.71 14.39 -17.17
CA ASN A 520 16.04 14.88 -18.51
C ASN A 520 16.53 16.35 -18.43
N ARG A 521 17.66 16.64 -19.09
CA ARG A 521 18.32 17.97 -19.11
C ARG A 521 17.37 19.11 -19.44
N ASP A 522 16.43 18.90 -20.35
CA ASP A 522 15.46 19.92 -20.78
C ASP A 522 14.47 20.32 -19.68
N LEU A 523 14.33 19.49 -18.64
CA LEU A 523 13.45 19.71 -17.50
C LEU A 523 14.17 20.32 -16.28
N VAL A 524 15.50 20.27 -16.25
CA VAL A 524 16.33 20.79 -15.15
C VAL A 524 16.69 22.25 -15.44
N LYS A 525 15.81 23.17 -15.05
CA LYS A 525 15.98 24.61 -15.28
C LYS A 525 16.23 25.36 -13.97
N GLY A 526 17.04 26.44 -14.06
CA GLY A 526 17.31 27.34 -12.93
C GLY A 526 18.46 26.87 -12.03
N VAL A 527 18.66 27.62 -10.95
CA VAL A 527 19.71 27.38 -9.95
C VAL A 527 19.47 26.06 -9.21
N ASP A 528 20.54 25.34 -8.85
CA ASP A 528 20.39 24.16 -8.01
C ASP A 528 19.81 24.51 -6.63
N PRO A 529 18.73 23.84 -6.16
CA PRO A 529 18.10 24.19 -4.88
C PRO A 529 19.03 24.02 -3.67
N GLY A 530 19.92 23.02 -3.69
CA GLY A 530 20.91 22.81 -2.64
C GLY A 530 21.96 23.91 -2.62
N ALA A 531 22.44 24.32 -3.79
CA ALA A 531 23.37 25.45 -3.93
C ALA A 531 22.72 26.76 -3.46
N GLN A 532 21.49 27.02 -3.84
CA GLN A 532 20.75 28.20 -3.39
C GLN A 532 20.56 28.22 -1.87
N ALA A 533 20.25 27.08 -1.26
CA ALA A 533 20.11 26.96 0.19
C ALA A 533 21.42 27.30 0.91
N VAL A 534 22.57 26.83 0.42
CA VAL A 534 23.90 27.16 0.97
C VAL A 534 24.16 28.67 0.92
N ALA A 535 23.93 29.33 -0.20
CA ALA A 535 24.10 30.77 -0.34
C ALA A 535 23.25 31.55 0.67
N ILE A 536 21.98 31.12 0.86
CA ILE A 536 21.05 31.77 1.81
C ILE A 536 21.54 31.66 3.25
N TRP A 537 21.92 30.46 3.72
CA TRP A 537 22.32 30.30 5.12
C TRP A 537 23.72 30.91 5.40
N LEU A 538 24.69 30.87 4.46
CA LEU A 538 25.94 31.59 4.60
C LEU A 538 25.74 33.09 4.72
N ARG A 539 24.89 33.67 3.88
CA ARG A 539 24.52 35.08 3.96
C ARG A 539 23.84 35.43 5.30
N ALA A 540 22.94 34.56 5.79
CA ALA A 540 22.27 34.74 7.06
C ALA A 540 23.26 34.73 8.24
N ALA A 541 24.20 33.78 8.25
CA ALA A 541 25.26 33.70 9.27
C ALA A 541 26.15 34.95 9.27
N CYS A 542 26.56 35.45 8.09
CA CYS A 542 27.34 36.66 7.97
C CYS A 542 26.59 37.91 8.49
N ARG A 543 25.30 38.05 8.17
CA ARG A 543 24.46 39.16 8.67
C ARG A 543 24.26 39.12 10.18
N ALA A 544 24.14 37.95 10.77
CA ALA A 544 24.00 37.84 12.22
C ALA A 544 25.24 38.32 12.98
N TYR A 545 26.42 38.20 12.37
CA TYR A 545 27.68 38.74 12.93
C TYR A 545 27.79 40.26 12.80
N ASP A 546 27.07 40.91 11.87
CA ASP A 546 27.10 42.35 11.66
C ASP A 546 26.19 43.14 12.66
N VAL A 547 25.42 42.46 13.49
CA VAL A 547 24.43 43.04 14.41
C VAL A 547 24.99 43.24 15.83
N ASP A 548 26.17 42.69 16.13
CA ASP A 548 26.93 42.89 17.37
C ASP A 548 28.11 43.89 17.15
#